data_65efdf4488011805ffdeb3de02fcdfac
#
_entry.id   65efdf4488011805ffdeb3de02fcdfac
#
_cell.length_a   1.000
_cell.length_b   1.000
_cell.length_c   1.000
_cell.angle_alpha   90.00
_cell.angle_beta   90.00
_cell.angle_gamma   90.00
#
_symmetry.space_group_name_H-M   'P 1'
#
loop_
_entity.id
_entity.type
_entity.pdbx_description
1 polymer ?
#
loop_
_entity_poly.entity_id
_entity_poly.type
_entity_poly.pdbx_seq_one_letter_code
_entity_poly.pdbx_strand_id
1 'polypeptide(L)'
;MNAKYFFSLGLLALLCAVLLNSCVKEDTYADNPQGNFEALWHIIDEHYCFLTSKQQEYGLDWNEVHARYQRQINAQMTEAQLFEVLGNMLAELRDGHVNLYSSFDVARNWSWHENYPVNMYDTLITRYLGRNFRIASGLRYCLLDDNVGYLRCATFNQALGEGNLDQIFSYFLPARNGEAEAGELLEPR
;
A
#
# COMPACT_ATOMS: atom_id res chain seq x y z
N MET A 1 1.69 38.72 -43.86
CA MET A 1 1.85 37.77 -42.73
C MET A 1 3.20 38.02 -42.12
N ASN A 2 3.27 38.49 -40.87
CA ASN A 2 4.47 39.11 -40.29
C ASN A 2 5.53 38.06 -39.91
N ALA A 3 6.78 38.25 -40.38
CA ALA A 3 7.93 37.40 -40.08
C ALA A 3 8.10 37.12 -38.56
N LYS A 4 7.67 38.02 -37.69
CA LYS A 4 7.67 37.88 -36.24
C LYS A 4 6.83 36.72 -35.74
N TYR A 5 5.69 36.44 -36.37
CA TYR A 5 4.82 35.32 -35.98
C TYR A 5 5.41 33.96 -36.37
N PHE A 6 6.12 33.89 -37.51
CA PHE A 6 6.83 32.67 -37.92
C PHE A 6 7.97 32.35 -36.98
N PHE A 7 8.72 33.38 -36.52
CA PHE A 7 9.81 33.14 -35.56
C PHE A 7 9.30 32.71 -34.20
N SER A 8 8.18 33.30 -33.71
CA SER A 8 7.56 32.92 -32.45
C SER A 8 6.99 31.50 -32.50
N LEU A 9 6.35 31.12 -33.62
CA LEU A 9 5.78 29.77 -33.80
C LEU A 9 6.90 28.72 -33.89
N GLY A 10 7.99 29.03 -34.58
CA GLY A 10 9.17 28.15 -34.67
C GLY A 10 9.86 27.93 -33.31
N LEU A 11 9.97 29.03 -32.51
CA LEU A 11 10.54 28.92 -31.16
C LEU A 11 9.65 28.09 -30.21
N LEU A 12 8.34 28.25 -30.31
CA LEU A 12 7.38 27.47 -29.52
C LEU A 12 7.42 25.98 -29.90
N ALA A 13 7.48 25.69 -31.20
CA ALA A 13 7.61 24.31 -31.69
C ALA A 13 8.91 23.65 -31.23
N LEU A 14 10.03 24.40 -31.25
CA LEU A 14 11.31 23.91 -30.74
C LEU A 14 11.26 23.66 -29.24
N LEU A 15 10.62 24.55 -28.47
CA LEU A 15 10.45 24.39 -27.03
C LEU A 15 9.59 23.17 -26.71
N CYS A 16 8.48 22.94 -27.44
CA CYS A 16 7.66 21.75 -27.30
C CYS A 16 8.45 20.47 -27.66
N ALA A 17 9.26 20.48 -28.70
CA ALA A 17 10.07 19.33 -29.09
C ALA A 17 11.11 18.95 -28.03
N VAL A 18 11.68 19.92 -27.32
CA VAL A 18 12.61 19.66 -26.19
C VAL A 18 11.88 19.11 -24.96
N LEU A 19 10.64 19.59 -24.70
CA LEU A 19 9.85 19.12 -23.55
C LEU A 19 9.26 17.69 -23.75
N LEU A 20 9.12 17.25 -25.00
CA LEU A 20 8.60 15.92 -25.33
C LEU A 20 9.68 14.80 -25.26
N ASN A 21 10.94 15.13 -25.06
CA ASN A 21 12.01 14.16 -24.91
C ASN A 21 12.21 13.65 -23.47
N SER A 22 11.22 13.77 -22.57
CA SER A 22 11.23 13.14 -21.26
C SER A 22 10.85 11.64 -21.39
N CYS A 23 11.57 10.90 -22.23
CA CYS A 23 11.55 9.45 -22.18
C CYS A 23 12.40 9.04 -20.98
N VAL A 24 11.76 8.63 -19.89
CA VAL A 24 12.41 7.82 -18.86
C VAL A 24 12.87 6.54 -19.57
N LYS A 25 14.18 6.30 -19.64
CA LYS A 25 14.70 5.00 -20.08
C LYS A 25 14.34 4.02 -18.97
N GLU A 26 13.44 3.11 -19.25
CA GLU A 26 13.26 1.94 -18.40
C GLU A 26 14.51 1.05 -18.55
N ASP A 27 15.10 0.68 -17.43
CA ASP A 27 16.19 -0.29 -17.43
C ASP A 27 15.64 -1.64 -17.88
N THR A 28 16.20 -2.19 -18.95
CA THR A 28 15.78 -3.50 -19.48
C THR A 28 16.70 -4.56 -18.92
N TYR A 29 16.14 -5.45 -18.12
CA TYR A 29 16.83 -6.62 -17.59
C TYR A 29 16.53 -7.85 -18.47
N ALA A 30 17.50 -8.77 -18.54
CA ALA A 30 17.30 -10.03 -19.26
C ALA A 30 16.30 -10.91 -18.50
N ASP A 31 15.40 -11.57 -19.23
CA ASP A 31 14.47 -12.55 -18.64
C ASP A 31 15.18 -13.88 -18.37
N ASN A 32 15.95 -13.87 -17.30
CA ASN A 32 16.66 -15.01 -16.74
C ASN A 32 16.92 -14.79 -15.25
N PRO A 33 17.37 -15.80 -14.49
CA PRO A 33 17.54 -15.68 -13.04
C PRO A 33 18.40 -14.48 -12.60
N GLN A 34 19.48 -14.20 -13.30
CA GLN A 34 20.35 -13.07 -13.00
C GLN A 34 19.66 -11.73 -13.26
N GLY A 35 19.04 -11.57 -14.43
CA GLY A 35 18.34 -10.32 -14.78
C GLY A 35 17.15 -10.05 -13.87
N ASN A 36 16.38 -11.07 -13.50
CA ASN A 36 15.25 -10.94 -12.57
C ASN A 36 15.72 -10.58 -11.16
N PHE A 37 16.85 -11.10 -10.70
CA PHE A 37 17.48 -10.71 -9.44
C PHE A 37 17.90 -9.24 -9.46
N GLU A 38 18.64 -8.80 -10.49
CA GLU A 38 19.08 -7.40 -10.60
C GLU A 38 17.89 -6.45 -10.68
N ALA A 39 16.87 -6.79 -11.47
CA ALA A 39 15.66 -5.99 -11.59
C ALA A 39 14.98 -5.79 -10.22
N LEU A 40 14.78 -6.86 -9.46
CA LEU A 40 14.16 -6.77 -8.15
C LEU A 40 15.01 -5.96 -7.16
N TRP A 41 16.34 -6.18 -7.15
CA TRP A 41 17.24 -5.45 -6.27
C TRP A 41 17.19 -3.94 -6.56
N HIS A 42 17.26 -3.53 -7.84
CA HIS A 42 17.17 -2.12 -8.27
C HIS A 42 15.83 -1.49 -7.94
N ILE A 43 14.71 -2.22 -8.14
CA ILE A 43 13.38 -1.73 -7.74
C ILE A 43 13.34 -1.35 -6.26
N ILE A 44 13.93 -2.16 -5.41
CA ILE A 44 13.99 -1.86 -3.98
C ILE A 44 14.95 -0.70 -3.71
N ASP A 45 16.13 -0.69 -4.33
CA ASP A 45 17.13 0.37 -4.14
C ASP A 45 16.58 1.75 -4.49
N GLU A 46 15.84 1.85 -5.59
CA GLU A 46 15.33 3.11 -6.11
C GLU A 46 14.00 3.55 -5.49
N HIS A 47 13.14 2.60 -5.10
CA HIS A 47 11.76 2.93 -4.73
C HIS A 47 11.40 2.63 -3.27
N TYR A 48 12.18 1.83 -2.54
CA TYR A 48 11.90 1.55 -1.15
C TYR A 48 12.40 2.67 -0.24
N CYS A 49 11.48 3.48 0.27
CA CYS A 49 11.78 4.71 0.99
C CYS A 49 12.40 4.52 2.38
N PHE A 50 12.44 3.30 2.93
CA PHE A 50 12.89 3.05 4.30
C PHE A 50 14.31 2.47 4.41
N LEU A 51 15.10 2.34 3.34
CA LEU A 51 16.46 1.78 3.41
C LEU A 51 17.33 2.51 4.44
N THR A 52 17.33 3.84 4.44
CA THR A 52 18.08 4.64 5.44
C THR A 52 17.61 4.37 6.87
N SER A 53 16.30 4.24 7.08
CA SER A 53 15.76 3.92 8.41
C SER A 53 16.17 2.53 8.87
N LYS A 54 16.14 1.54 7.98
CA LYS A 54 16.57 0.16 8.25
C LYS A 54 18.07 0.06 8.56
N GLN A 55 18.88 0.86 7.85
CA GLN A 55 20.31 0.98 8.16
C GLN A 55 20.54 1.53 9.57
N GLN A 56 19.79 2.55 9.98
CA GLN A 56 19.91 3.15 11.32
C GLN A 56 19.37 2.21 12.42
N GLU A 57 18.31 1.48 12.15
CA GLU A 57 17.62 0.64 13.13
C GLU A 57 18.40 -0.64 13.47
N TYR A 58 18.92 -1.33 12.46
CA TYR A 58 19.60 -2.62 12.65
C TYR A 58 20.77 -2.88 11.69
N GLY A 59 21.30 -1.83 11.06
CA GLY A 59 22.53 -1.90 10.26
C GLY A 59 22.36 -2.54 8.90
N LEU A 60 21.15 -2.48 8.30
CA LEU A 60 20.93 -3.02 6.94
C LEU A 60 21.77 -2.26 5.93
N ASP A 61 22.67 -2.95 5.22
CA ASP A 61 23.34 -2.44 4.03
C ASP A 61 22.79 -3.18 2.81
N TRP A 62 22.05 -2.45 1.96
CA TRP A 62 21.38 -3.05 0.82
C TRP A 62 22.36 -3.52 -0.26
N ASN A 63 23.54 -2.90 -0.36
CA ASN A 63 24.62 -3.35 -1.24
C ASN A 63 25.28 -4.65 -0.74
N GLU A 64 25.44 -4.81 0.56
CA GLU A 64 25.90 -6.07 1.14
C GLU A 64 24.88 -7.19 0.95
N VAL A 65 23.58 -6.87 1.06
CA VAL A 65 22.49 -7.80 0.72
C VAL A 65 22.61 -8.25 -0.73
N HIS A 66 22.76 -7.32 -1.67
CA HIS A 66 23.01 -7.64 -3.10
C HIS A 66 24.15 -8.63 -3.25
N ALA A 67 25.34 -8.30 -2.75
CA ALA A 67 26.53 -9.11 -2.89
C ALA A 67 26.38 -10.52 -2.26
N ARG A 68 25.58 -10.65 -1.21
CA ARG A 68 25.32 -11.92 -0.53
C ARG A 68 24.39 -12.82 -1.33
N TYR A 69 23.29 -12.25 -1.87
CA TYR A 69 22.28 -13.02 -2.61
C TYR A 69 22.67 -13.27 -4.06
N GLN A 70 23.39 -12.35 -4.71
CA GLN A 70 23.91 -12.54 -6.06
C GLN A 70 24.73 -13.83 -6.21
N ARG A 71 25.51 -14.20 -5.18
CA ARG A 71 26.33 -15.43 -5.20
C ARG A 71 25.49 -16.73 -5.19
N GLN A 72 24.21 -16.63 -4.87
CA GLN A 72 23.29 -17.76 -4.84
C GLN A 72 22.60 -17.94 -6.21
N ILE A 73 22.66 -16.92 -7.08
CA ILE A 73 22.00 -16.96 -8.38
C ILE A 73 22.88 -17.71 -9.41
N ASN A 74 22.27 -18.62 -10.15
CA ASN A 74 22.91 -19.31 -11.28
C ASN A 74 21.88 -19.53 -12.41
N ALA A 75 22.39 -19.75 -13.62
CA ALA A 75 21.56 -19.86 -14.82
C ALA A 75 20.69 -21.12 -14.90
N GLN A 76 20.94 -22.12 -14.06
CA GLN A 76 20.21 -23.41 -14.03
C GLN A 76 19.12 -23.43 -12.97
N MET A 77 18.90 -22.34 -12.23
CA MET A 77 17.84 -22.25 -11.22
C MET A 77 16.48 -22.45 -11.86
N THR A 78 15.65 -23.22 -11.16
CA THR A 78 14.21 -23.24 -11.45
C THR A 78 13.54 -21.95 -10.94
N GLU A 79 12.35 -21.62 -11.46
CA GLU A 79 11.57 -20.49 -10.99
C GLU A 79 11.32 -20.55 -9.48
N ALA A 80 11.03 -21.74 -8.93
CA ALA A 80 10.81 -21.90 -7.50
C ALA A 80 12.08 -21.62 -6.68
N GLN A 81 13.25 -22.07 -7.14
CA GLN A 81 14.52 -21.77 -6.47
C GLN A 81 14.85 -20.28 -6.53
N LEU A 82 14.64 -19.65 -7.67
CA LEU A 82 14.82 -18.21 -7.81
C LEU A 82 13.87 -17.46 -6.87
N PHE A 83 12.58 -17.83 -6.85
CA PHE A 83 11.57 -17.21 -5.99
C PHE A 83 11.96 -17.30 -4.51
N GLU A 84 12.47 -18.43 -4.04
CA GLU A 84 12.96 -18.61 -2.68
C GLU A 84 14.11 -17.63 -2.35
N VAL A 85 15.11 -17.53 -3.23
CA VAL A 85 16.26 -16.61 -3.06
C VAL A 85 15.79 -15.16 -3.02
N LEU A 86 14.92 -14.76 -3.95
CA LEU A 86 14.35 -13.40 -4.01
C LEU A 86 13.49 -13.09 -2.77
N GLY A 87 12.67 -14.02 -2.33
CA GLY A 87 11.88 -13.89 -1.11
C GLY A 87 12.74 -13.73 0.14
N ASN A 88 13.81 -14.51 0.26
CA ASN A 88 14.78 -14.39 1.35
C ASN A 88 15.53 -13.06 1.33
N MET A 89 15.88 -12.54 0.15
CA MET A 89 16.46 -11.22 -0.01
C MET A 89 15.52 -10.12 0.49
N LEU A 90 14.24 -10.16 0.11
CA LEU A 90 13.25 -9.19 0.57
C LEU A 90 12.96 -9.30 2.07
N ALA A 91 13.08 -10.48 2.66
CA ALA A 91 12.88 -10.68 4.10
C ALA A 91 13.90 -9.92 4.96
N GLU A 92 15.08 -9.58 4.41
CA GLU A 92 16.08 -8.74 5.09
C GLU A 92 15.54 -7.34 5.43
N LEU A 93 14.56 -6.85 4.66
CA LEU A 93 13.90 -5.56 4.93
C LEU A 93 13.04 -5.58 6.19
N ARG A 94 12.67 -6.75 6.70
CA ARG A 94 11.79 -6.94 7.88
C ARG A 94 10.52 -6.10 7.80
N ASP A 95 9.91 -6.04 6.61
CA ASP A 95 8.73 -5.22 6.33
C ASP A 95 7.59 -6.07 5.79
N GLY A 96 6.47 -6.10 6.52
CA GLY A 96 5.28 -6.86 6.13
C GLY A 96 4.52 -6.27 4.93
N HIS A 97 4.88 -5.08 4.47
CA HIS A 97 4.29 -4.45 3.28
C HIS A 97 5.04 -4.81 1.99
N VAL A 98 6.29 -5.31 2.11
CA VAL A 98 7.05 -5.80 0.97
C VAL A 98 6.71 -7.26 0.74
N ASN A 99 6.12 -7.57 -0.41
CA ASN A 99 5.66 -8.91 -0.75
C ASN A 99 6.11 -9.27 -2.17
N LEU A 100 6.51 -10.52 -2.37
CA LEU A 100 6.77 -11.09 -3.69
C LEU A 100 5.68 -12.10 -4.02
N TYR A 101 5.07 -11.96 -5.19
CA TYR A 101 4.02 -12.83 -5.68
C TYR A 101 4.46 -13.55 -6.95
N SER A 102 4.10 -14.81 -7.05
CA SER A 102 4.17 -15.60 -8.27
C SER A 102 2.83 -16.30 -8.52
N SER A 103 2.73 -17.04 -9.62
CA SER A 103 1.56 -17.88 -9.90
C SER A 103 1.43 -19.08 -8.96
N PHE A 104 2.49 -19.43 -8.22
CA PHE A 104 2.57 -20.65 -7.40
C PHE A 104 2.87 -20.36 -5.92
N ASP A 105 3.37 -19.16 -5.54
CA ASP A 105 3.73 -18.87 -4.15
C ASP A 105 3.69 -17.37 -3.82
N VAL A 106 3.74 -17.07 -2.51
CA VAL A 106 3.78 -15.71 -1.95
C VAL A 106 4.85 -15.66 -0.86
N ALA A 107 5.90 -14.85 -1.07
CA ALA A 107 6.89 -14.54 -0.04
C ALA A 107 6.52 -13.26 0.69
N ARG A 108 6.40 -13.34 2.02
CA ARG A 108 6.01 -12.24 2.89
C ARG A 108 6.71 -12.33 4.24
N ASN A 109 7.15 -11.20 4.77
CA ASN A 109 7.65 -11.14 6.13
C ASN A 109 6.50 -11.05 7.15
N TRP A 110 6.30 -12.09 7.94
CA TRP A 110 5.30 -12.18 9.00
C TRP A 110 5.84 -11.88 10.40
N SER A 111 7.14 -11.62 10.57
CA SER A 111 7.79 -11.47 11.88
C SER A 111 7.14 -10.39 12.75
N TRP A 112 6.62 -9.33 12.15
CA TRP A 112 5.88 -8.30 12.86
C TRP A 112 4.61 -8.82 13.54
N HIS A 113 3.91 -9.77 12.92
CA HIS A 113 2.70 -10.37 13.48
C HIS A 113 3.02 -11.36 14.59
N GLU A 114 4.12 -12.08 14.47
CA GLU A 114 4.54 -13.10 15.43
C GLU A 114 5.18 -12.49 16.68
N ASN A 115 5.95 -11.41 16.52
CA ASN A 115 6.76 -10.81 17.57
C ASN A 115 6.05 -9.72 18.37
N TYR A 116 4.91 -9.20 17.89
CA TYR A 116 4.20 -8.12 18.58
C TYR A 116 2.80 -8.57 19.01
N PRO A 117 2.42 -8.30 20.28
CA PRO A 117 1.08 -8.63 20.74
C PRO A 117 0.02 -7.83 19.98
N VAL A 118 -1.13 -8.44 19.78
CA VAL A 118 -2.29 -7.77 19.23
C VAL A 118 -2.67 -6.62 20.17
N ASN A 119 -2.74 -5.41 19.65
CA ASN A 119 -3.10 -4.20 20.41
C ASN A 119 -4.58 -3.81 20.30
N MET A 120 -5.39 -4.63 19.63
CA MET A 120 -6.81 -4.40 19.40
C MET A 120 -7.62 -5.64 19.77
N TYR A 121 -8.54 -5.49 20.71
CA TYR A 121 -9.38 -6.58 21.21
C TYR A 121 -10.86 -6.23 21.00
N ASP A 122 -11.59 -7.04 20.26
CA ASP A 122 -13.03 -6.85 20.02
C ASP A 122 -13.85 -6.83 21.33
N THR A 123 -13.38 -7.52 22.36
CA THR A 123 -14.00 -7.49 23.69
C THR A 123 -13.92 -6.11 24.33
N LEU A 124 -12.81 -5.40 24.18
CA LEU A 124 -12.65 -4.03 24.66
C LEU A 124 -13.52 -3.05 23.88
N ILE A 125 -13.55 -3.21 22.55
CA ILE A 125 -14.40 -2.39 21.69
C ILE A 125 -15.87 -2.56 22.10
N THR A 126 -16.33 -3.80 22.26
CA THR A 126 -17.69 -4.11 22.70
C THR A 126 -17.99 -3.56 24.11
N ARG A 127 -17.00 -3.58 25.00
CA ARG A 127 -17.14 -3.06 26.37
C ARG A 127 -17.35 -1.55 26.40
N TYR A 128 -16.61 -0.80 25.58
CA TYR A 128 -16.63 0.67 25.60
C TYR A 128 -17.66 1.29 24.64
N LEU A 129 -17.93 0.63 23.51
CA LEU A 129 -18.80 1.16 22.46
C LEU A 129 -20.14 0.42 22.37
N GLY A 130 -20.34 -0.62 23.18
CA GLY A 130 -21.53 -1.45 23.11
C GLY A 130 -21.57 -2.37 21.90
N ARG A 131 -22.76 -2.91 21.60
CA ARG A 131 -22.99 -3.83 20.45
C ARG A 131 -23.89 -3.22 19.38
N ASN A 132 -24.43 -2.04 19.61
CA ASN A 132 -25.40 -1.38 18.74
C ASN A 132 -24.72 -0.64 17.59
N PHE A 133 -24.10 -1.40 16.69
CA PHE A 133 -23.50 -0.83 15.48
C PHE A 133 -24.43 -0.97 14.30
N ARG A 134 -24.45 0.05 13.45
CA ARG A 134 -24.92 -0.07 12.07
C ARG A 134 -23.78 -0.57 11.19
N ILE A 135 -24.12 -1.26 10.10
CA ILE A 135 -23.16 -1.83 9.17
C ILE A 135 -23.49 -1.34 7.76
N ALA A 136 -22.48 -0.80 7.08
CA ALA A 136 -22.53 -0.48 5.68
C ALA A 136 -21.26 -1.03 5.01
N SER A 137 -21.40 -2.07 4.20
CA SER A 137 -20.29 -2.70 3.42
C SER A 137 -19.02 -2.99 4.24
N GLY A 138 -19.15 -3.57 5.43
CA GLY A 138 -18.01 -3.89 6.29
C GLY A 138 -17.50 -2.75 7.17
N LEU A 139 -18.04 -1.54 7.00
CA LEU A 139 -17.89 -0.46 7.96
C LEU A 139 -18.88 -0.64 9.11
N ARG A 140 -18.42 -0.48 10.34
CA ARG A 140 -19.26 -0.41 11.53
C ARG A 140 -19.31 1.02 12.03
N TYR A 141 -20.51 1.53 12.32
CA TYR A 141 -20.66 2.91 12.75
C TYR A 141 -21.80 3.05 13.77
N CYS A 142 -21.66 4.01 14.66
CA CYS A 142 -22.69 4.38 15.64
C CYS A 142 -22.47 5.83 16.10
N LEU A 143 -23.51 6.40 16.74
CA LEU A 143 -23.37 7.62 17.52
C LEU A 143 -23.09 7.24 18.96
N LEU A 144 -22.12 7.89 19.57
CA LEU A 144 -21.82 7.79 20.99
C LEU A 144 -22.71 8.78 21.78
N ASP A 145 -22.79 8.59 23.10
CA ASP A 145 -23.68 9.37 24.00
C ASP A 145 -23.39 10.88 24.00
N ASP A 146 -22.17 11.27 23.61
CA ASP A 146 -21.72 12.67 23.48
C ASP A 146 -21.91 13.24 22.07
N ASN A 147 -22.73 12.62 21.23
CA ASN A 147 -22.96 12.96 19.83
C ASN A 147 -21.72 12.89 18.93
N VAL A 148 -20.73 12.12 19.32
CA VAL A 148 -19.59 11.81 18.46
C VAL A 148 -19.90 10.64 17.53
N GLY A 149 -19.77 10.84 16.23
CA GLY A 149 -19.88 9.77 15.24
C GLY A 149 -18.65 8.86 15.29
N TYR A 150 -18.85 7.58 15.61
CA TYR A 150 -17.82 6.57 15.57
C TYR A 150 -17.94 5.74 14.30
N LEU A 151 -16.82 5.65 13.54
CA LEU A 151 -16.72 4.85 12.32
C LEU A 151 -15.50 3.94 12.42
N ARG A 152 -15.70 2.63 12.25
CA ARG A 152 -14.64 1.63 12.19
C ARG A 152 -14.52 1.04 10.79
N CYS A 153 -13.34 1.19 10.19
CA CYS A 153 -12.90 0.45 9.02
C CYS A 153 -11.89 -0.62 9.48
N ALA A 154 -12.27 -1.88 9.43
CA ALA A 154 -11.39 -2.97 9.88
C ALA A 154 -10.37 -3.38 8.80
N THR A 155 -10.69 -3.14 7.53
CA THR A 155 -9.83 -3.47 6.39
C THR A 155 -10.20 -2.59 5.19
N PHE A 156 -9.21 -2.22 4.40
CA PHE A 156 -9.41 -1.51 3.13
C PHE A 156 -9.63 -2.45 1.94
N ASN A 157 -9.72 -3.76 2.18
CA ASN A 157 -9.96 -4.75 1.12
C ASN A 157 -11.42 -4.77 0.61
N GLN A 158 -12.33 -4.14 1.33
CA GLN A 158 -13.73 -4.05 0.92
C GLN A 158 -13.96 -2.75 0.15
N ALA A 159 -14.67 -2.84 -0.96
CA ALA A 159 -15.03 -1.68 -1.74
C ALA A 159 -15.92 -0.74 -0.91
N LEU A 160 -15.43 0.47 -0.69
CA LEU A 160 -16.23 1.56 -0.15
C LEU A 160 -16.93 2.20 -1.36
N GLY A 161 -18.21 1.89 -1.56
CA GLY A 161 -19.03 2.52 -2.60
C GLY A 161 -19.57 3.88 -2.13
N GLU A 162 -19.87 4.76 -3.09
CA GLU A 162 -20.44 6.10 -2.80
C GLU A 162 -21.71 5.99 -1.92
N GLY A 163 -22.63 5.07 -2.22
CA GLY A 163 -23.85 4.89 -1.45
C GLY A 163 -23.64 4.49 0.02
N ASN A 164 -22.54 3.82 0.33
CA ASN A 164 -22.24 3.42 1.71
C ASN A 164 -21.76 4.60 2.55
N LEU A 165 -20.96 5.48 1.97
CA LEU A 165 -20.50 6.70 2.63
C LEU A 165 -21.66 7.67 2.83
N ASP A 166 -22.52 7.84 1.83
CA ASP A 166 -23.72 8.67 1.92
C ASP A 166 -24.66 8.19 3.03
N GLN A 167 -24.85 6.88 3.16
CA GLN A 167 -25.65 6.29 4.25
C GLN A 167 -25.06 6.63 5.63
N ILE A 168 -23.75 6.53 5.78
CA ILE A 168 -23.05 6.81 7.04
C ILE A 168 -23.14 8.30 7.38
N PHE A 169 -22.85 9.17 6.42
CA PHE A 169 -22.93 10.62 6.65
C PHE A 169 -24.35 11.11 6.90
N SER A 170 -25.35 10.57 6.19
CA SER A 170 -26.76 10.88 6.44
C SER A 170 -27.21 10.49 7.85
N TYR A 171 -26.60 9.45 8.42
CA TYR A 171 -26.87 9.05 9.80
C TYR A 171 -26.22 10.00 10.82
N PHE A 172 -25.03 10.55 10.54
CA PHE A 172 -24.32 11.44 11.45
C PHE A 172 -24.78 12.91 11.37
N LEU A 173 -25.27 13.36 10.22
CA LEU A 173 -25.66 14.76 10.01
C LEU A 173 -26.77 15.26 10.95
N PRO A 174 -27.85 14.51 11.25
CA PRO A 174 -28.88 14.94 12.19
C PRO A 174 -28.36 15.17 13.61
N ALA A 175 -27.42 14.34 14.06
CA ALA A 175 -26.81 14.47 15.38
C ALA A 175 -26.07 15.80 15.56
N ARG A 176 -25.42 16.30 14.52
CA ARG A 176 -24.74 17.60 14.51
C ARG A 176 -25.71 18.76 14.74
N ASN A 177 -26.96 18.63 14.29
CA ASN A 177 -27.99 19.68 14.37
C ASN A 177 -28.84 19.59 15.65
N GLY A 178 -28.56 18.64 16.55
CA GLY A 178 -29.36 18.41 17.74
C GLY A 178 -30.73 17.75 17.47
N GLU A 179 -30.98 17.28 16.26
CA GLU A 179 -32.23 16.66 15.80
C GLU A 179 -32.20 15.12 15.81
N ALA A 180 -31.24 14.51 16.54
CA ALA A 180 -31.16 13.05 16.63
C ALA A 180 -32.37 12.47 17.35
N GLU A 181 -33.44 12.21 16.62
CA GLU A 181 -34.46 11.27 17.07
C GLU A 181 -33.82 9.90 17.33
N ALA A 182 -34.09 9.33 18.49
CA ALA A 182 -33.71 7.96 18.83
C ALA A 182 -34.33 7.02 17.79
N GLY A 183 -33.61 6.74 16.72
CA GLY A 183 -34.06 5.86 15.65
C GLY A 183 -34.33 4.47 16.21
N GLU A 184 -35.53 4.03 16.02
CA GLU A 184 -36.09 2.71 16.34
C GLU A 184 -35.07 1.60 15.97
N LEU A 185 -34.62 0.89 17.02
CA LEU A 185 -33.76 -0.29 16.89
C LEU A 185 -34.54 -1.37 16.15
N LEU A 186 -34.20 -1.61 14.88
CA LEU A 186 -34.65 -2.81 14.18
C LEU A 186 -33.94 -4.01 14.82
N GLU A 187 -34.72 -4.77 15.61
CA GLU A 187 -34.27 -6.06 16.13
C GLU A 187 -33.93 -7.00 14.97
N PRO A 188 -32.81 -7.72 15.03
CA PRO A 188 -32.49 -8.73 14.03
C PRO A 188 -33.47 -9.91 14.19
N ARG A 189 -34.16 -10.22 13.10
CA ARG A 189 -34.89 -11.49 12.96
C ARG A 189 -33.92 -12.62 12.61
#